data_3a4907bcc34acbb1791d696d117b202d
#
_entry.id   3a4907bcc34acbb1791d696d117b202d
#
_cell.length_a   1.000
_cell.length_b   1.000
_cell.length_c   1.000
_cell.angle_alpha   90.00
_cell.angle_beta   90.00
_cell.angle_gamma   90.00
#
_symmetry.space_group_name_H-M   'P 1'
#
loop_
_entity.id
_entity.type
_entity.pdbx_description
1 polymer ?
#
loop_
_entity_poly.entity_id
_entity_poly.type
_entity_poly.pdbx_seq_one_letter_code
_entity_poly.pdbx_strand_id
1 'polypeptide(L)'
;MSMSLRDKVETVLKGGVADQIPFTIYESKLPQCFVERKLRNAGLCIVQRHVPVYKTKTPNVEVKTIIYNENDKTFSRTEYQTPQGVLYTISEPAGFTSWTHKRLFTTPDDYKPLLFMINDIVFESNYEAFEFAQKMDGGDSFFRGNIGLEPLQTLISDYMGAETFCTEWFDNRDEILKLYEALVLKRRQLYPLCANSPALAFNYGGNVTPEILGLDRFEKYYVPHYNEAADILHKKGKLIGVHFDGNCKLIAESIARANLDYIEAFTPAPGTDMTLAEARKMWPGKVLWINFPSAIHLEPVEVVHSTTEELMHQMGMPERFIMGITEDIPADCWQKTLSAIAETMWKRR
;
A
#
# COMPACT_ATOMS: atom_id res chain seq x y z
N MET A 1 -29.29 5.57 14.12
CA MET A 1 -28.36 4.44 14.27
C MET A 1 -26.96 4.97 14.06
N SER A 2 -25.96 4.54 14.85
CA SER A 2 -24.56 4.90 14.59
C SER A 2 -24.10 4.24 13.29
N MET A 3 -23.19 4.90 12.57
CA MET A 3 -22.56 4.32 11.38
C MET A 3 -21.76 3.06 11.76
N SER A 4 -21.73 2.05 10.87
CA SER A 4 -20.78 0.93 11.02
C SER A 4 -19.34 1.43 10.85
N LEU A 5 -18.35 0.65 11.28
CA LEU A 5 -16.94 1.04 11.13
C LEU A 5 -16.56 1.22 9.66
N ARG A 6 -17.07 0.34 8.79
CA ARG A 6 -16.93 0.44 7.33
C ARG A 6 -17.54 1.74 6.81
N ASP A 7 -18.80 2.03 7.19
CA ASP A 7 -19.51 3.21 6.69
C ASP A 7 -18.79 4.51 7.05
N LYS A 8 -18.15 4.58 8.22
CA LYS A 8 -17.32 5.75 8.61
C LYS A 8 -16.17 5.97 7.64
N VAL A 9 -15.42 4.92 7.32
CA VAL A 9 -14.29 5.00 6.39
C VAL A 9 -14.79 5.36 4.98
N GLU A 10 -15.82 4.67 4.48
CA GLU A 10 -16.39 4.93 3.16
C GLU A 10 -16.95 6.34 3.02
N THR A 11 -17.61 6.86 4.07
CA THR A 11 -18.16 8.22 4.08
C THR A 11 -17.04 9.25 3.93
N VAL A 12 -15.94 9.09 4.69
CA VAL A 12 -14.82 10.03 4.60
C VAL A 12 -14.08 9.89 3.27
N LEU A 13 -13.89 8.69 2.75
CA LEU A 13 -13.29 8.47 1.43
C LEU A 13 -14.12 9.13 0.31
N LYS A 14 -15.44 9.18 0.43
CA LYS A 14 -16.36 9.89 -0.48
C LYS A 14 -16.41 11.40 -0.23
N GLY A 15 -15.60 11.94 0.69
CA GLY A 15 -15.54 13.35 1.04
C GLY A 15 -16.64 13.84 1.98
N GLY A 16 -17.38 12.92 2.61
CA GLY A 16 -18.39 13.22 3.63
C GLY A 16 -17.79 13.31 5.04
N VAL A 17 -18.66 13.58 6.02
CA VAL A 17 -18.34 13.63 7.44
C VAL A 17 -18.94 12.42 8.14
N ALA A 18 -18.09 11.62 8.79
CA ALA A 18 -18.55 10.53 9.63
C ALA A 18 -18.92 11.03 11.04
N ASP A 19 -19.74 10.25 11.75
CA ASP A 19 -20.13 10.55 13.14
C ASP A 19 -18.95 10.52 14.13
N GLN A 20 -17.81 9.94 13.69
CA GLN A 20 -16.54 9.88 14.40
C GLN A 20 -15.41 9.83 13.38
N ILE A 21 -14.29 10.52 13.65
CA ILE A 21 -13.09 10.43 12.81
C ILE A 21 -12.63 8.97 12.77
N PRO A 22 -12.50 8.38 11.56
CA PRO A 22 -12.06 6.99 11.46
C PRO A 22 -10.63 6.81 11.97
N PHE A 23 -10.45 5.80 12.81
CA PHE A 23 -9.16 5.27 13.22
C PHE A 23 -9.02 3.86 12.65
N THR A 24 -8.00 3.61 11.86
CA THR A 24 -7.84 2.37 11.10
C THR A 24 -6.52 1.68 11.39
N ILE A 25 -6.48 0.36 11.21
CA ILE A 25 -5.26 -0.44 11.30
C ILE A 25 -5.31 -1.58 10.27
N TYR A 26 -4.18 -1.94 9.70
CA TYR A 26 -4.08 -3.10 8.82
C TYR A 26 -4.33 -4.41 9.56
N GLU A 27 -5.00 -5.35 8.92
CA GLU A 27 -5.39 -6.66 9.47
C GLU A 27 -4.24 -7.46 10.05
N SER A 28 -3.04 -7.32 9.48
CA SER A 28 -1.84 -8.03 9.92
C SER A 28 -1.13 -7.41 11.13
N LYS A 29 -1.53 -6.19 11.54
CA LYS A 29 -0.83 -5.41 12.57
C LYS A 29 -1.46 -5.54 13.96
N LEU A 30 -2.58 -6.24 14.10
CA LEU A 30 -3.35 -6.31 15.34
C LEU A 30 -3.70 -7.79 15.66
N PRO A 31 -3.08 -8.39 16.67
CA PRO A 31 -3.44 -9.76 17.09
C PRO A 31 -4.80 -9.79 17.79
N GLN A 32 -5.58 -10.86 17.57
CA GLN A 32 -6.86 -11.07 18.24
C GLN A 32 -6.66 -11.25 19.73
N CYS A 33 -7.18 -10.32 20.53
CA CYS A 33 -7.07 -10.36 21.99
C CYS A 33 -8.11 -9.44 22.67
N PHE A 34 -8.05 -9.34 24.00
CA PHE A 34 -8.97 -8.49 24.77
C PHE A 34 -8.84 -6.99 24.40
N VAL A 35 -7.61 -6.50 24.25
CA VAL A 35 -7.36 -5.08 23.93
C VAL A 35 -7.83 -4.76 22.50
N GLU A 36 -7.56 -5.63 21.52
CA GLU A 36 -8.09 -5.51 20.16
C GLU A 36 -9.61 -5.36 20.15
N ARG A 37 -10.32 -6.28 20.82
CA ARG A 37 -11.77 -6.25 20.92
C ARG A 37 -12.28 -4.95 21.56
N LYS A 38 -11.62 -4.46 22.62
CA LYS A 38 -11.95 -3.20 23.27
C LYS A 38 -11.79 -2.02 22.32
N LEU A 39 -10.69 -1.96 21.58
CA LEU A 39 -10.42 -0.92 20.59
C LEU A 39 -11.46 -0.93 19.45
N ARG A 40 -11.78 -2.09 18.91
CA ARG A 40 -12.81 -2.21 17.85
C ARG A 40 -14.19 -1.80 18.35
N ASN A 41 -14.58 -2.20 19.54
CA ASN A 41 -15.84 -1.76 20.15
C ASN A 41 -15.90 -0.24 20.37
N ALA A 42 -14.75 0.41 20.54
CA ALA A 42 -14.64 1.86 20.68
C ALA A 42 -14.61 2.61 19.33
N GLY A 43 -14.33 1.93 18.21
CA GLY A 43 -14.36 2.57 16.88
C GLY A 43 -13.16 2.31 15.97
N LEU A 44 -12.18 1.45 16.39
CA LEU A 44 -11.06 1.07 15.53
C LEU A 44 -11.54 0.16 14.40
N CYS A 45 -11.31 0.57 13.15
CA CYS A 45 -11.68 -0.18 11.95
C CYS A 45 -10.49 -0.93 11.39
N ILE A 46 -10.63 -2.23 11.16
CA ILE A 46 -9.61 -3.03 10.46
C ILE A 46 -9.71 -2.78 8.95
N VAL A 47 -8.57 -2.59 8.31
CA VAL A 47 -8.46 -2.52 6.85
C VAL A 47 -8.06 -3.88 6.31
N GLN A 48 -8.98 -4.56 5.64
CA GLN A 48 -8.79 -5.88 5.04
C GLN A 48 -8.20 -5.75 3.64
N ARG A 49 -7.04 -6.38 3.38
CA ARG A 49 -6.30 -6.32 2.11
C ARG A 49 -6.00 -7.71 1.56
N HIS A 50 -6.24 -8.76 2.35
CA HIS A 50 -5.85 -10.14 2.05
C HIS A 50 -6.80 -10.89 1.11
N VAL A 51 -7.99 -10.34 0.83
CA VAL A 51 -8.92 -10.90 -0.14
C VAL A 51 -8.88 -10.03 -1.40
N PRO A 52 -8.12 -10.42 -2.43
CA PRO A 52 -8.02 -9.65 -3.65
C PRO A 52 -9.29 -9.79 -4.51
N VAL A 53 -9.60 -8.77 -5.31
CA VAL A 53 -10.71 -8.80 -6.29
C VAL A 53 -10.35 -9.54 -7.57
N TYR A 54 -9.09 -9.94 -7.75
CA TYR A 54 -8.60 -10.74 -8.88
C TYR A 54 -7.53 -11.74 -8.42
N LYS A 55 -7.32 -12.76 -9.23
CA LYS A 55 -6.23 -13.74 -9.09
C LYS A 55 -5.26 -13.57 -10.25
N THR A 56 -3.98 -13.79 -9.98
CA THR A 56 -2.91 -13.76 -10.98
C THR A 56 -2.39 -15.16 -11.21
N LYS A 57 -2.19 -15.53 -12.48
CA LYS A 57 -1.59 -16.80 -12.91
C LYS A 57 -0.52 -16.55 -13.96
N THR A 58 0.42 -17.47 -14.06
CA THR A 58 1.44 -17.56 -15.11
C THR A 58 1.41 -18.98 -15.68
N PRO A 59 0.50 -19.26 -16.64
CA PRO A 59 0.17 -20.62 -17.05
C PRO A 59 1.34 -21.45 -17.60
N ASN A 60 2.35 -20.78 -18.17
CA ASN A 60 3.52 -21.43 -18.81
C ASN A 60 4.81 -21.26 -18.00
N VAL A 61 4.69 -20.84 -16.73
CA VAL A 61 5.82 -20.72 -15.78
C VAL A 61 5.60 -21.74 -14.66
N GLU A 62 6.49 -22.72 -14.56
CA GLU A 62 6.46 -23.66 -13.43
C GLU A 62 7.16 -22.99 -12.22
N VAL A 63 6.47 -22.97 -11.07
CA VAL A 63 6.99 -22.36 -9.84
C VAL A 63 7.28 -23.46 -8.81
N LYS A 64 8.51 -23.49 -8.30
CA LYS A 64 8.93 -24.45 -7.28
C LYS A 64 9.61 -23.72 -6.13
N THR A 65 9.16 -23.98 -4.90
CA THR A 65 9.79 -23.44 -3.69
C THR A 65 10.51 -24.54 -2.94
N ILE A 66 11.76 -24.27 -2.57
CA ILE A 66 12.64 -25.16 -1.80
C ILE A 66 13.02 -24.44 -0.52
N ILE A 67 12.75 -25.05 0.63
CA ILE A 67 13.20 -24.56 1.94
C ILE A 67 14.43 -25.35 2.34
N TYR A 68 15.49 -24.65 2.74
CA TYR A 68 16.76 -25.27 3.17
C TYR A 68 17.39 -24.50 4.32
N ASN A 69 18.27 -25.17 5.04
CA ASN A 69 19.04 -24.57 6.15
C ASN A 69 20.50 -24.43 5.75
N GLU A 70 21.08 -23.29 6.06
CA GLU A 70 22.50 -22.97 5.86
C GLU A 70 22.96 -22.04 6.98
N ASN A 71 24.11 -22.35 7.64
CA ASN A 71 24.68 -21.56 8.73
C ASN A 71 23.67 -21.20 9.83
N ASP A 72 22.91 -22.20 10.30
CA ASP A 72 21.87 -22.08 11.35
C ASP A 72 20.69 -21.14 10.99
N LYS A 73 20.55 -20.78 9.72
CA LYS A 73 19.46 -19.98 9.19
C LYS A 73 18.62 -20.77 8.21
N THR A 74 17.34 -20.45 8.15
CA THR A 74 16.40 -21.04 7.18
C THR A 74 16.22 -20.10 5.99
N PHE A 75 16.36 -20.65 4.80
CA PHE A 75 16.14 -19.92 3.54
C PHE A 75 15.03 -20.54 2.73
N SER A 76 14.39 -19.69 1.94
CA SER A 76 13.40 -20.09 0.93
C SER A 76 13.93 -19.69 -0.44
N ARG A 77 14.13 -20.66 -1.33
CA ARG A 77 14.46 -20.45 -2.74
C ARG A 77 13.23 -20.75 -3.57
N THR A 78 12.73 -19.75 -4.30
CA THR A 78 11.61 -19.91 -5.25
C THR A 78 12.15 -19.78 -6.67
N GLU A 79 12.01 -20.85 -7.45
CA GLU A 79 12.41 -20.96 -8.85
C GLU A 79 11.21 -20.77 -9.76
N TYR A 80 11.41 -20.04 -10.85
CA TYR A 80 10.44 -19.76 -11.91
C TYR A 80 11.02 -20.29 -13.22
N GLN A 81 10.56 -21.45 -13.65
CA GLN A 81 11.03 -22.10 -14.88
C GLN A 81 10.21 -21.59 -16.05
N THR A 82 10.87 -20.91 -16.98
CA THR A 82 10.28 -20.40 -18.21
C THR A 82 10.91 -21.06 -19.43
N PRO A 83 10.27 -21.05 -20.60
CA PRO A 83 10.90 -21.51 -21.85
C PRO A 83 12.15 -20.72 -22.28
N GLN A 84 12.39 -19.55 -21.66
CA GLN A 84 13.53 -18.67 -21.96
C GLN A 84 14.66 -18.76 -20.94
N GLY A 85 14.47 -19.52 -19.86
CA GLY A 85 15.46 -19.66 -18.77
C GLY A 85 14.80 -19.74 -17.40
N VAL A 86 15.62 -19.91 -16.38
CA VAL A 86 15.18 -20.05 -14.99
C VAL A 86 15.54 -18.81 -14.19
N LEU A 87 14.53 -18.16 -13.61
CA LEU A 87 14.71 -17.11 -12.61
C LEU A 87 14.55 -17.70 -11.21
N TYR A 88 15.17 -17.09 -10.20
CA TYR A 88 14.89 -17.49 -8.83
C TYR A 88 15.13 -16.36 -7.83
N THR A 89 14.42 -16.45 -6.70
CA THR A 89 14.63 -15.58 -5.54
C THR A 89 15.16 -16.37 -4.37
N ILE A 90 15.89 -15.71 -3.46
CA ILE A 90 16.27 -16.27 -2.16
C ILE A 90 15.82 -15.30 -1.08
N SER A 91 15.05 -15.80 -0.10
CA SER A 91 14.61 -15.03 1.05
C SER A 91 14.92 -15.76 2.36
N GLU A 92 15.13 -15.00 3.42
CA GLU A 92 15.34 -15.46 4.81
C GLU A 92 14.19 -14.93 5.65
N PRO A 93 13.41 -15.78 6.37
CA PRO A 93 12.41 -15.30 7.31
C PRO A 93 13.04 -14.47 8.44
N ALA A 94 12.44 -13.31 8.73
CA ALA A 94 12.91 -12.36 9.75
C ALA A 94 11.73 -11.89 10.61
N GLY A 95 11.19 -12.78 11.46
CA GLY A 95 10.03 -12.49 12.28
C GLY A 95 8.76 -12.27 11.45
N PHE A 96 8.23 -11.05 11.46
CA PHE A 96 7.04 -10.67 10.69
C PHE A 96 7.33 -10.30 9.22
N THR A 97 8.60 -10.28 8.81
CA THR A 97 9.03 -9.96 7.45
C THR A 97 10.01 -11.01 6.92
N SER A 98 10.65 -10.72 5.80
CA SER A 98 11.73 -11.55 5.24
C SER A 98 12.81 -10.66 4.63
N TRP A 99 14.06 -11.12 4.71
CA TRP A 99 15.17 -10.52 3.99
C TRP A 99 15.30 -11.13 2.60
N THR A 100 15.31 -10.29 1.56
CA THR A 100 15.54 -10.74 0.19
C THR A 100 17.03 -10.70 -0.10
N HIS A 101 17.65 -11.89 -0.20
CA HIS A 101 19.08 -12.06 -0.53
C HIS A 101 19.33 -12.06 -2.03
N LYS A 102 18.38 -12.58 -2.82
CA LYS A 102 18.43 -12.55 -4.29
C LYS A 102 17.05 -12.20 -4.85
N ARG A 103 17.01 -11.21 -5.71
CA ARG A 103 15.83 -10.84 -6.49
C ARG A 103 15.75 -11.60 -7.81
N LEU A 104 14.63 -11.51 -8.50
CA LEU A 104 14.40 -12.19 -9.77
C LEU A 104 15.43 -11.81 -10.84
N PHE A 105 15.73 -10.53 -10.93
CA PHE A 105 16.71 -10.00 -11.89
C PHE A 105 18.00 -9.62 -11.19
N THR A 106 19.13 -10.14 -11.68
CA THR A 106 20.47 -9.86 -11.16
C THR A 106 21.54 -9.66 -12.24
N THR A 107 21.29 -10.15 -13.45
CA THR A 107 22.21 -10.04 -14.59
C THR A 107 21.43 -9.81 -15.88
N PRO A 108 22.06 -9.30 -16.95
CA PRO A 108 21.42 -9.11 -18.26
C PRO A 108 20.81 -10.38 -18.88
N ASP A 109 21.29 -11.58 -18.50
CA ASP A 109 20.73 -12.85 -18.97
C ASP A 109 19.29 -13.05 -18.45
N ASP A 110 18.89 -12.36 -17.37
CA ASP A 110 17.57 -12.45 -16.77
C ASP A 110 16.51 -11.66 -17.56
N TYR A 111 16.87 -10.78 -18.51
CA TYR A 111 15.90 -9.99 -19.29
C TYR A 111 14.88 -10.84 -20.04
N LYS A 112 15.34 -11.86 -20.77
CA LYS A 112 14.47 -12.69 -21.62
C LYS A 112 13.49 -13.52 -20.78
N PRO A 113 13.93 -14.30 -19.77
CA PRO A 113 13.01 -15.06 -18.93
C PRO A 113 12.08 -14.16 -18.10
N LEU A 114 12.52 -12.97 -17.65
CA LEU A 114 11.68 -12.02 -16.95
C LEU A 114 10.59 -11.43 -17.87
N LEU A 115 10.96 -11.03 -19.08
CA LEU A 115 9.99 -10.54 -20.06
C LEU A 115 8.97 -11.63 -20.42
N PHE A 116 9.40 -12.90 -20.57
CA PHE A 116 8.49 -14.01 -20.77
C PHE A 116 7.51 -14.15 -19.61
N MET A 117 8.02 -14.16 -18.37
CA MET A 117 7.19 -14.28 -17.17
C MET A 117 6.16 -13.15 -17.07
N ILE A 118 6.55 -11.90 -17.33
CA ILE A 118 5.62 -10.76 -17.35
C ILE A 118 4.52 -10.95 -18.41
N ASN A 119 4.89 -11.34 -19.63
CA ASN A 119 3.94 -11.56 -20.71
C ASN A 119 3.01 -12.77 -20.49
N ASP A 120 3.41 -13.72 -19.68
CA ASP A 120 2.61 -14.90 -19.32
C ASP A 120 1.56 -14.61 -18.23
N ILE A 121 1.63 -13.46 -17.56
CA ILE A 121 0.65 -13.09 -16.54
C ILE A 121 -0.75 -12.99 -17.16
N VAL A 122 -1.70 -13.69 -16.54
CA VAL A 122 -3.13 -13.60 -16.82
C VAL A 122 -3.88 -13.29 -15.53
N PHE A 123 -4.99 -12.58 -15.64
CA PHE A 123 -5.82 -12.19 -14.51
C PHE A 123 -7.22 -12.78 -14.64
N GLU A 124 -7.76 -13.25 -13.51
CA GLU A 124 -9.12 -13.74 -13.37
C GLU A 124 -9.83 -12.98 -12.25
N SER A 125 -11.11 -12.70 -12.42
CA SER A 125 -11.91 -12.09 -11.35
C SER A 125 -12.03 -13.01 -10.12
N ASN A 126 -12.08 -12.41 -8.94
CA ASN A 126 -12.28 -13.10 -7.66
C ASN A 126 -13.39 -12.42 -6.84
N TYR A 127 -14.41 -11.90 -7.53
CA TYR A 127 -15.46 -11.05 -6.94
C TYR A 127 -16.29 -11.80 -5.90
N GLU A 128 -16.67 -13.04 -6.17
CA GLU A 128 -17.49 -13.84 -5.24
C GLU A 128 -16.79 -14.03 -3.88
N ALA A 129 -15.49 -14.31 -3.89
CA ALA A 129 -14.72 -14.46 -2.64
C ALA A 129 -14.64 -13.13 -1.88
N PHE A 130 -14.47 -12.01 -2.58
CA PHE A 130 -14.46 -10.68 -1.97
C PHE A 130 -15.82 -10.32 -1.37
N GLU A 131 -16.91 -10.50 -2.11
CA GLU A 131 -18.27 -10.25 -1.64
C GLU A 131 -18.64 -11.12 -0.44
N PHE A 132 -18.27 -12.40 -0.50
CA PHE A 132 -18.49 -13.33 0.60
C PHE A 132 -17.76 -12.87 1.88
N ALA A 133 -16.46 -12.54 1.77
CA ALA A 133 -15.68 -12.06 2.90
C ALA A 133 -16.28 -10.77 3.49
N GLN A 134 -16.65 -9.84 2.63
CA GLN A 134 -17.26 -8.57 3.02
C GLN A 134 -18.64 -8.75 3.72
N LYS A 135 -19.43 -9.71 3.24
CA LYS A 135 -20.72 -10.07 3.84
C LYS A 135 -20.55 -10.73 5.21
N MET A 136 -19.58 -11.63 5.33
CA MET A 136 -19.33 -12.34 6.60
C MET A 136 -18.76 -11.43 7.68
N ASP A 137 -18.04 -10.37 7.29
CA ASP A 137 -17.51 -9.34 8.19
C ASP A 137 -18.60 -8.43 8.79
N GLY A 138 -19.73 -8.28 8.12
CA GLY A 138 -20.90 -7.56 8.63
C GLY A 138 -20.71 -6.04 8.80
N GLY A 139 -19.64 -5.42 8.32
CA GLY A 139 -19.38 -3.98 8.41
C GLY A 139 -18.38 -3.56 9.49
N ASP A 140 -17.73 -4.52 10.12
CA ASP A 140 -16.71 -4.29 11.16
C ASP A 140 -15.36 -3.88 10.59
N SER A 141 -15.11 -4.17 9.29
CA SER A 141 -13.86 -3.86 8.62
C SER A 141 -14.11 -3.16 7.27
N PHE A 142 -13.16 -2.38 6.84
CA PHE A 142 -13.12 -1.81 5.50
C PHE A 142 -12.28 -2.69 4.57
N PHE A 143 -12.85 -3.14 3.46
CA PHE A 143 -12.17 -3.96 2.46
C PHE A 143 -11.65 -3.08 1.33
N ARG A 144 -10.32 -3.01 1.21
CA ARG A 144 -9.64 -2.22 0.20
C ARG A 144 -9.10 -3.11 -0.92
N GLY A 145 -9.41 -2.74 -2.18
CA GLY A 145 -8.80 -3.35 -3.35
C GLY A 145 -7.34 -2.91 -3.55
N ASN A 146 -6.63 -3.62 -4.40
CA ASN A 146 -5.25 -3.32 -4.79
C ASN A 146 -5.07 -3.55 -6.28
N ILE A 147 -4.39 -2.60 -6.98
CA ILE A 147 -4.00 -2.72 -8.39
C ILE A 147 -2.57 -3.31 -8.51
N GLY A 148 -1.79 -3.22 -7.44
CA GLY A 148 -0.37 -3.59 -7.40
C GLY A 148 0.52 -2.36 -7.54
N LEU A 149 1.84 -2.56 -7.54
CA LEU A 149 2.80 -1.47 -7.72
C LEU A 149 2.73 -0.91 -9.14
N GLU A 150 3.13 0.33 -9.30
CA GLU A 150 3.32 0.94 -10.63
C GLU A 150 4.32 0.10 -11.45
N PRO A 151 4.23 0.13 -12.79
CA PRO A 151 5.11 -0.67 -13.63
C PRO A 151 6.60 -0.47 -13.34
N LEU A 152 7.06 0.78 -13.23
CA LEU A 152 8.46 1.06 -12.92
C LEU A 152 8.81 0.70 -11.48
N GLN A 153 7.90 0.93 -10.52
CA GLN A 153 8.09 0.55 -9.13
C GLN A 153 8.19 -0.98 -8.95
N THR A 154 7.44 -1.74 -9.74
CA THR A 154 7.56 -3.21 -9.77
C THR A 154 8.98 -3.65 -10.16
N LEU A 155 9.59 -3.00 -11.15
CA LEU A 155 10.99 -3.29 -11.52
C LEU A 155 11.94 -2.95 -10.37
N ILE A 156 11.76 -1.76 -9.75
CA ILE A 156 12.63 -1.29 -8.67
C ILE A 156 12.48 -2.16 -7.42
N SER A 157 11.25 -2.37 -6.95
CA SER A 157 11.01 -2.99 -5.63
C SER A 157 10.99 -4.51 -5.67
N ASP A 158 10.28 -5.09 -6.67
CA ASP A 158 10.02 -6.52 -6.67
C ASP A 158 11.07 -7.31 -7.46
N TYR A 159 11.51 -6.81 -8.62
CA TYR A 159 12.30 -7.61 -9.54
C TYR A 159 13.82 -7.39 -9.41
N MET A 160 14.29 -6.15 -9.27
CA MET A 160 15.71 -5.82 -9.37
C MET A 160 16.33 -5.34 -8.06
N GLY A 161 15.64 -4.51 -7.29
CA GLY A 161 16.22 -3.70 -6.22
C GLY A 161 16.79 -2.38 -6.77
N ALA A 162 16.92 -1.39 -5.89
CA ALA A 162 17.30 -0.03 -6.29
C ALA A 162 18.66 0.06 -6.97
N GLU A 163 19.67 -0.63 -6.43
CA GLU A 163 21.05 -0.61 -6.96
C GLU A 163 21.12 -1.19 -8.38
N THR A 164 20.59 -2.40 -8.57
CA THR A 164 20.56 -3.06 -9.88
C THR A 164 19.74 -2.26 -10.88
N PHE A 165 18.57 -1.73 -10.45
CA PHE A 165 17.76 -0.89 -11.32
C PHE A 165 18.50 0.36 -11.78
N CYS A 166 19.21 1.07 -10.89
CA CYS A 166 19.96 2.27 -11.25
C CYS A 166 21.08 1.97 -12.24
N THR A 167 21.80 0.85 -12.04
CA THR A 167 22.85 0.41 -12.96
C THR A 167 22.26 0.07 -14.34
N GLU A 168 21.24 -0.78 -14.37
CA GLU A 168 20.59 -1.21 -15.62
C GLU A 168 19.88 -0.04 -16.34
N TRP A 169 19.33 0.91 -15.58
CA TRP A 169 18.74 2.14 -16.17
C TRP A 169 19.79 2.99 -16.88
N PHE A 170 21.03 2.99 -16.41
CA PHE A 170 22.14 3.71 -17.04
C PHE A 170 22.69 2.93 -18.24
N ASP A 171 22.97 1.65 -18.07
CA ASP A 171 23.68 0.82 -19.05
C ASP A 171 22.76 0.21 -20.12
N ASN A 172 21.54 -0.22 -19.73
CA ASN A 172 20.62 -1.04 -20.55
C ASN A 172 19.19 -0.49 -20.57
N ARG A 173 19.04 0.84 -20.66
CA ARG A 173 17.73 1.53 -20.56
C ARG A 173 16.67 0.97 -21.51
N ASP A 174 17.03 0.62 -22.73
CA ASP A 174 16.08 0.11 -23.71
C ASP A 174 15.49 -1.25 -23.30
N GLU A 175 16.29 -2.09 -22.64
CA GLU A 175 15.80 -3.37 -22.13
C GLU A 175 14.89 -3.16 -20.90
N ILE A 176 15.24 -2.23 -19.99
CA ILE A 176 14.37 -1.80 -18.89
C ILE A 176 13.01 -1.30 -19.42
N LEU A 177 13.04 -0.47 -20.46
CA LEU A 177 11.82 0.07 -21.04
C LEU A 177 10.96 -1.03 -21.69
N LYS A 178 11.53 -2.08 -22.26
CA LYS A 178 10.74 -3.22 -22.76
C LYS A 178 10.00 -3.96 -21.63
N LEU A 179 10.67 -4.19 -20.49
CA LEU A 179 10.02 -4.77 -19.31
C LEU A 179 8.93 -3.85 -18.75
N TYR A 180 9.22 -2.54 -18.67
CA TYR A 180 8.26 -1.54 -18.25
C TYR A 180 7.00 -1.53 -19.12
N GLU A 181 7.15 -1.50 -20.44
CA GLU A 181 6.03 -1.52 -21.40
C GLU A 181 5.19 -2.79 -21.25
N ALA A 182 5.82 -3.95 -21.09
CA ALA A 182 5.12 -5.20 -20.81
C ALA A 182 4.30 -5.12 -19.53
N LEU A 183 4.84 -4.57 -18.46
CA LEU A 183 4.13 -4.34 -17.20
C LEU A 183 2.97 -3.34 -17.36
N VAL A 184 3.16 -2.26 -18.14
CA VAL A 184 2.09 -1.30 -18.47
C VAL A 184 0.90 -2.02 -19.12
N LEU A 185 1.17 -2.86 -20.13
CA LEU A 185 0.11 -3.61 -20.80
C LEU A 185 -0.64 -4.54 -19.84
N LYS A 186 0.06 -5.16 -18.89
CA LYS A 186 -0.56 -6.00 -17.85
C LYS A 186 -1.38 -5.16 -16.87
N ARG A 187 -0.89 -4.02 -16.40
CA ARG A 187 -1.64 -3.13 -15.50
C ARG A 187 -2.94 -2.63 -16.15
N ARG A 188 -2.91 -2.29 -17.43
CA ARG A 188 -4.11 -1.89 -18.19
C ARG A 188 -5.19 -2.96 -18.23
N GLN A 189 -4.83 -4.25 -18.20
CA GLN A 189 -5.81 -5.36 -18.10
C GLN A 189 -6.49 -5.41 -16.74
N LEU A 190 -5.83 -4.93 -15.66
CA LEU A 190 -6.40 -4.88 -14.32
C LEU A 190 -7.42 -3.76 -14.11
N TYR A 191 -7.26 -2.62 -14.76
CA TYR A 191 -8.13 -1.46 -14.53
C TYR A 191 -9.62 -1.79 -14.71
N PRO A 192 -10.07 -2.42 -15.82
CA PRO A 192 -11.47 -2.80 -15.97
C PRO A 192 -11.90 -3.90 -15.00
N LEU A 193 -11.03 -4.83 -14.60
CA LEU A 193 -11.34 -5.81 -13.55
C LEU A 193 -11.59 -5.13 -12.20
N CYS A 194 -10.73 -4.21 -11.81
CA CYS A 194 -10.90 -3.43 -10.59
C CYS A 194 -12.17 -2.57 -10.64
N ALA A 195 -12.41 -1.88 -11.75
CA ALA A 195 -13.57 -1.01 -11.92
C ALA A 195 -14.92 -1.75 -11.84
N ASN A 196 -14.99 -2.99 -12.32
CA ASN A 196 -16.20 -3.82 -12.28
C ASN A 196 -16.34 -4.66 -11.00
N SER A 197 -15.36 -4.61 -10.08
CA SER A 197 -15.36 -5.39 -8.85
C SER A 197 -16.29 -4.80 -7.78
N PRO A 198 -16.61 -5.54 -6.72
CA PRO A 198 -17.39 -5.04 -5.58
C PRO A 198 -16.64 -4.05 -4.68
N ALA A 199 -15.32 -3.95 -4.73
CA ALA A 199 -14.55 -3.04 -3.90
C ALA A 199 -14.86 -1.57 -4.23
N LEU A 200 -14.95 -0.71 -3.19
CA LEU A 200 -15.18 0.73 -3.36
C LEU A 200 -13.90 1.48 -3.72
N ALA A 201 -12.79 1.16 -3.06
CA ALA A 201 -11.55 1.93 -3.16
C ALA A 201 -10.35 1.01 -3.41
N PHE A 202 -9.37 1.54 -4.14
CA PHE A 202 -8.18 0.82 -4.58
C PHE A 202 -6.92 1.61 -4.26
N ASN A 203 -5.89 0.92 -3.75
CA ASN A 203 -4.54 1.45 -3.83
C ASN A 203 -3.89 1.04 -5.15
N TYR A 204 -3.23 2.01 -5.77
CA TYR A 204 -2.37 1.77 -6.93
C TYR A 204 -0.97 2.24 -6.59
N GLY A 205 -0.05 1.29 -6.44
CA GLY A 205 1.32 1.57 -6.11
C GLY A 205 1.61 1.70 -4.62
N GLY A 206 2.81 2.13 -4.37
CA GLY A 206 3.36 2.36 -3.03
C GLY A 206 4.87 2.25 -2.96
N ASN A 207 5.41 2.53 -1.76
CA ASN A 207 6.84 2.49 -1.47
C ASN A 207 7.67 3.34 -2.44
N VAL A 208 7.12 4.46 -2.90
CA VAL A 208 7.80 5.38 -3.81
C VAL A 208 8.88 6.13 -3.03
N THR A 209 10.12 6.03 -3.50
CA THR A 209 11.28 6.72 -2.93
C THR A 209 11.73 7.82 -3.90
N PRO A 210 11.29 9.08 -3.70
CA PRO A 210 11.59 10.18 -4.62
C PRO A 210 13.08 10.44 -4.82
N GLU A 211 13.91 10.12 -3.83
CA GLU A 211 15.37 10.26 -3.87
C GLU A 211 16.01 9.31 -4.90
N ILE A 212 15.43 8.11 -5.10
CA ILE A 212 15.88 7.14 -6.11
C ILE A 212 15.25 7.46 -7.47
N LEU A 213 13.96 7.77 -7.45
CA LEU A 213 13.17 7.95 -8.66
C LEU A 213 13.45 9.29 -9.36
N GLY A 214 13.50 10.39 -8.59
CA GLY A 214 13.54 11.77 -9.10
C GLY A 214 12.19 12.23 -9.65
N LEU A 215 12.01 13.55 -9.73
CA LEU A 215 10.77 14.17 -10.18
C LEU A 215 10.39 13.81 -11.63
N ASP A 216 11.37 13.90 -12.55
CA ASP A 216 11.12 13.66 -13.99
C ASP A 216 10.60 12.24 -14.26
N ARG A 217 11.17 11.23 -13.56
CA ARG A 217 10.70 9.85 -13.71
C ARG A 217 9.36 9.64 -13.07
N PHE A 218 9.08 10.28 -11.92
CA PHE A 218 7.77 10.24 -11.31
C PHE A 218 6.69 10.80 -12.22
N GLU A 219 6.91 11.98 -12.80
CA GLU A 219 5.96 12.61 -13.72
C GLU A 219 5.75 11.81 -15.01
N LYS A 220 6.81 11.21 -15.53
CA LYS A 220 6.76 10.47 -16.79
C LYS A 220 6.22 9.04 -16.66
N TYR A 221 6.56 8.32 -15.59
CA TYR A 221 6.33 6.87 -15.49
C TYR A 221 5.35 6.46 -14.39
N TYR A 222 4.81 7.41 -13.58
CA TYR A 222 3.85 7.12 -12.51
C TYR A 222 2.55 7.90 -12.71
N VAL A 223 2.62 9.22 -12.77
CA VAL A 223 1.42 10.08 -12.87
C VAL A 223 0.47 9.69 -14.00
N PRO A 224 0.94 9.38 -15.24
CA PRO A 224 0.05 8.95 -16.31
C PRO A 224 -0.75 7.69 -15.99
N HIS A 225 -0.15 6.73 -15.26
CA HIS A 225 -0.83 5.50 -14.87
C HIS A 225 -1.89 5.73 -13.80
N TYR A 226 -1.64 6.63 -12.84
CA TYR A 226 -2.65 7.03 -11.86
C TYR A 226 -3.86 7.63 -12.56
N ASN A 227 -3.63 8.57 -13.49
CA ASN A 227 -4.69 9.24 -14.21
C ASN A 227 -5.49 8.29 -15.12
N GLU A 228 -4.81 7.41 -15.86
CA GLU A 228 -5.45 6.40 -16.70
C GLU A 228 -6.32 5.43 -15.89
N ALA A 229 -5.80 4.94 -14.75
CA ALA A 229 -6.56 4.07 -13.86
C ALA A 229 -7.76 4.83 -13.24
N ALA A 230 -7.54 6.05 -12.76
CA ALA A 230 -8.58 6.90 -12.19
C ALA A 230 -9.73 7.12 -13.17
N ASP A 231 -9.44 7.46 -14.43
CA ASP A 231 -10.46 7.68 -15.45
C ASP A 231 -11.37 6.47 -15.68
N ILE A 232 -10.82 5.26 -15.53
CA ILE A 232 -11.59 4.01 -15.68
C ILE A 232 -12.39 3.70 -14.41
N LEU A 233 -11.76 3.84 -13.23
CA LEU A 233 -12.38 3.55 -11.94
C LEU A 233 -13.50 4.55 -11.62
N HIS A 234 -13.28 5.83 -11.82
CA HIS A 234 -14.27 6.89 -11.54
C HIS A 234 -15.56 6.72 -12.36
N LYS A 235 -15.48 6.24 -13.61
CA LYS A 235 -16.67 5.92 -14.43
C LYS A 235 -17.58 4.86 -13.80
N LYS A 236 -17.05 4.09 -12.85
CA LYS A 236 -17.79 3.06 -12.09
C LYS A 236 -18.02 3.46 -10.62
N GLY A 237 -17.77 4.72 -10.27
CA GLY A 237 -17.93 5.23 -8.90
C GLY A 237 -16.92 4.65 -7.90
N LYS A 238 -15.78 4.14 -8.39
CA LYS A 238 -14.69 3.64 -7.54
C LYS A 238 -13.71 4.76 -7.23
N LEU A 239 -13.00 4.61 -6.11
CA LEU A 239 -11.99 5.57 -5.64
C LEU A 239 -10.59 4.97 -5.79
N ILE A 240 -9.61 5.83 -6.02
CA ILE A 240 -8.21 5.43 -6.18
C ILE A 240 -7.29 6.28 -5.32
N GLY A 241 -6.34 5.65 -4.66
CA GLY A 241 -5.28 6.30 -3.91
C GLY A 241 -3.96 5.57 -4.05
N VAL A 242 -2.93 6.14 -3.46
CA VAL A 242 -1.57 5.62 -3.47
C VAL A 242 -1.03 5.60 -2.05
N HIS A 243 -0.21 4.60 -1.75
CA HIS A 243 0.52 4.47 -0.50
C HIS A 243 1.81 5.30 -0.59
N PHE A 244 1.80 6.50 0.01
CA PHE A 244 2.96 7.40 0.06
C PHE A 244 3.45 7.55 1.51
N ASP A 245 4.25 6.64 1.97
CA ASP A 245 4.79 6.54 3.33
C ASP A 245 6.14 7.26 3.52
N GLY A 246 6.83 7.59 2.42
CA GLY A 246 8.12 8.26 2.42
C GLY A 246 8.06 9.78 2.25
N ASN A 247 9.22 10.38 1.95
CA ASN A 247 9.34 11.80 1.66
C ASN A 247 8.54 12.18 0.40
N CYS A 248 7.66 13.16 0.52
CA CYS A 248 6.77 13.55 -0.59
C CYS A 248 7.02 14.96 -1.13
N LYS A 249 7.86 15.76 -0.47
CA LYS A 249 8.00 17.19 -0.78
C LYS A 249 8.46 17.43 -2.22
N LEU A 250 9.40 16.60 -2.71
CA LEU A 250 9.90 16.69 -4.09
C LEU A 250 8.81 16.47 -5.14
N ILE A 251 7.86 15.59 -4.87
CA ILE A 251 6.81 15.17 -5.82
C ILE A 251 5.41 15.71 -5.45
N ALA A 252 5.33 16.57 -4.45
CA ALA A 252 4.06 17.01 -3.85
C ALA A 252 3.13 17.70 -4.85
N GLU A 253 3.66 18.55 -5.73
CA GLU A 253 2.87 19.23 -6.75
C GLU A 253 2.36 18.26 -7.82
N SER A 254 3.15 17.25 -8.19
CA SER A 254 2.74 16.23 -9.14
C SER A 254 1.66 15.34 -8.56
N ILE A 255 1.73 14.99 -7.26
CA ILE A 255 0.64 14.32 -6.53
C ILE A 255 -0.62 15.20 -6.51
N ALA A 256 -0.49 16.51 -6.29
CA ALA A 256 -1.64 17.43 -6.30
C ALA A 256 -2.40 17.40 -7.63
N ARG A 257 -1.66 17.35 -8.76
CA ARG A 257 -2.22 17.31 -10.12
C ARG A 257 -2.72 15.92 -10.55
N ALA A 258 -2.26 14.85 -9.89
CA ALA A 258 -2.71 13.50 -10.20
C ALA A 258 -4.17 13.30 -9.79
N ASN A 259 -4.93 12.53 -10.59
CA ASN A 259 -6.37 12.30 -10.38
C ASN A 259 -6.63 11.24 -9.28
N LEU A 260 -5.98 11.39 -8.13
CA LEU A 260 -6.12 10.54 -6.96
C LEU A 260 -7.14 11.10 -5.99
N ASP A 261 -7.98 10.24 -5.40
CA ASP A 261 -9.00 10.61 -4.41
C ASP A 261 -8.40 10.71 -3.00
N TYR A 262 -7.43 9.86 -2.68
CA TYR A 262 -6.82 9.82 -1.37
C TYR A 262 -5.33 9.49 -1.41
N ILE A 263 -4.62 9.93 -0.37
CA ILE A 263 -3.23 9.60 -0.10
C ILE A 263 -3.22 8.76 1.16
N GLU A 264 -2.79 7.51 1.02
CA GLU A 264 -2.76 6.55 2.12
C GLU A 264 -1.34 6.40 2.67
N ALA A 265 -1.23 6.09 3.94
CA ALA A 265 0.02 5.94 4.68
C ALA A 265 0.89 7.20 4.76
N PHE A 266 0.36 8.39 4.39
CA PHE A 266 1.12 9.61 4.56
C PHE A 266 1.60 9.74 6.00
N THR A 267 2.90 9.64 6.21
CA THR A 267 3.51 9.77 7.53
C THR A 267 3.94 11.22 7.72
N PRO A 268 3.36 11.96 8.69
CA PRO A 268 3.75 13.36 8.93
C PRO A 268 5.16 13.49 9.50
N ALA A 269 5.76 14.67 9.31
CA ALA A 269 6.99 15.04 9.99
C ALA A 269 6.84 14.85 11.54
N PRO A 270 7.93 14.44 12.25
CA PRO A 270 9.30 14.28 11.77
C PRO A 270 9.60 12.92 11.09
N GLY A 271 8.61 12.06 10.89
CA GLY A 271 8.80 10.76 10.23
C GLY A 271 9.17 10.91 8.75
N THR A 272 8.67 11.97 8.10
CA THR A 272 9.00 12.36 6.72
C THR A 272 9.30 13.86 6.62
N ASP A 273 9.39 14.39 5.39
CA ASP A 273 9.77 15.77 5.09
C ASP A 273 8.59 16.78 5.06
N MET A 274 7.34 16.33 5.29
CA MET A 274 6.16 17.21 5.29
C MET A 274 5.34 17.07 6.57
N THR A 275 4.88 18.19 7.12
CA THR A 275 3.88 18.21 8.20
C THR A 275 2.48 17.88 7.66
N LEU A 276 1.57 17.45 8.55
CA LEU A 276 0.16 17.25 8.18
C LEU A 276 -0.50 18.56 7.70
N ALA A 277 -0.16 19.69 8.31
CA ALA A 277 -0.66 21.01 7.92
C ALA A 277 -0.20 21.41 6.50
N GLU A 278 1.08 21.15 6.15
CA GLU A 278 1.60 21.36 4.78
C GLU A 278 0.89 20.46 3.78
N ALA A 279 0.72 19.17 4.09
CA ALA A 279 0.02 18.20 3.26
C ALA A 279 -1.45 18.61 3.03
N ARG A 280 -2.15 19.04 4.06
CA ARG A 280 -3.53 19.53 3.96
C ARG A 280 -3.63 20.74 3.02
N LYS A 281 -2.68 21.68 3.12
CA LYS A 281 -2.63 22.84 2.23
C LYS A 281 -2.28 22.47 0.79
N MET A 282 -1.37 21.50 0.60
CA MET A 282 -0.93 21.05 -0.72
C MET A 282 -2.01 20.24 -1.46
N TRP A 283 -2.77 19.41 -0.73
CA TRP A 283 -3.75 18.47 -1.28
C TRP A 283 -5.17 18.67 -0.71
N PRO A 284 -5.77 19.88 -0.81
CA PRO A 284 -7.03 20.20 -0.13
C PRO A 284 -8.22 19.36 -0.61
N GLY A 285 -8.16 18.86 -1.84
CA GLY A 285 -9.21 18.02 -2.45
C GLY A 285 -9.09 16.52 -2.16
N LYS A 286 -7.94 16.07 -1.64
CA LYS A 286 -7.68 14.63 -1.41
C LYS A 286 -7.95 14.25 0.04
N VAL A 287 -8.37 13.00 0.26
CA VAL A 287 -8.45 12.45 1.61
C VAL A 287 -7.02 12.12 2.08
N LEU A 288 -6.64 12.67 3.23
CA LEU A 288 -5.39 12.31 3.90
C LEU A 288 -5.66 11.14 4.84
N TRP A 289 -5.29 9.97 4.42
CA TRP A 289 -5.29 8.76 5.22
C TRP A 289 -3.88 8.55 5.75
N ILE A 290 -3.60 9.15 6.91
CA ILE A 290 -2.25 9.20 7.45
C ILE A 290 -1.83 7.87 8.09
N ASN A 291 -0.52 7.66 8.20
CA ASN A 291 0.07 6.72 9.15
C ASN A 291 0.50 7.50 10.38
N PHE A 292 0.09 7.07 11.57
CA PHE A 292 0.63 7.63 12.83
C PHE A 292 2.13 7.36 12.88
N PRO A 293 2.99 8.35 13.17
CA PRO A 293 4.44 8.20 13.09
C PRO A 293 4.96 7.03 13.94
N SER A 294 5.55 6.03 13.30
CA SER A 294 5.90 4.75 13.91
C SER A 294 6.89 4.87 15.07
N ALA A 295 7.85 5.81 14.99
CA ALA A 295 8.82 6.07 16.06
C ALA A 295 8.16 6.51 17.37
N ILE A 296 7.00 7.16 17.31
CA ILE A 296 6.28 7.66 18.49
C ILE A 296 5.73 6.50 19.35
N HIS A 297 5.50 5.31 18.78
CA HIS A 297 5.11 4.16 19.57
C HIS A 297 6.19 3.69 20.57
N LEU A 298 7.45 4.08 20.36
CA LEU A 298 8.58 3.78 21.24
C LEU A 298 8.74 4.79 22.38
N GLU A 299 8.02 5.93 22.30
CA GLU A 299 8.09 7.00 23.28
C GLU A 299 7.17 6.74 24.49
N PRO A 300 7.32 7.50 25.60
CA PRO A 300 6.37 7.49 26.71
C PRO A 300 4.94 7.79 26.24
N VAL A 301 3.95 7.21 26.94
CA VAL A 301 2.54 7.31 26.55
C VAL A 301 2.03 8.77 26.51
N GLU A 302 2.60 9.65 27.32
CA GLU A 302 2.32 11.08 27.34
C GLU A 302 2.70 11.74 26.01
N VAL A 303 3.80 11.28 25.37
CA VAL A 303 4.23 11.75 24.05
C VAL A 303 3.28 11.25 22.98
N VAL A 304 2.78 10.00 23.10
CA VAL A 304 1.74 9.47 22.19
C VAL A 304 0.47 10.32 22.26
N HIS A 305 0.02 10.69 23.48
CA HIS A 305 -1.13 11.58 23.68
C HIS A 305 -0.90 12.93 23.03
N SER A 306 0.22 13.61 23.34
CA SER A 306 0.51 14.95 22.82
C SER A 306 0.68 14.97 21.29
N THR A 307 1.34 13.95 20.73
CA THR A 307 1.45 13.83 19.27
C THR A 307 0.08 13.61 18.62
N THR A 308 -0.77 12.80 19.23
CA THR A 308 -2.13 12.59 18.71
C THR A 308 -2.93 13.89 18.74
N GLU A 309 -2.85 14.67 19.84
CA GLU A 309 -3.50 15.98 19.96
C GLU A 309 -3.00 16.95 18.89
N GLU A 310 -1.71 17.00 18.65
CA GLU A 310 -1.10 17.86 17.63
C GLU A 310 -1.56 17.47 16.22
N LEU A 311 -1.57 16.20 15.88
CA LEU A 311 -2.09 15.72 14.59
C LEU A 311 -3.58 16.04 14.41
N MET A 312 -4.38 15.88 15.47
CA MET A 312 -5.80 16.27 15.46
C MET A 312 -5.99 17.78 15.31
N HIS A 313 -5.08 18.60 15.81
CA HIS A 313 -5.07 20.04 15.59
C HIS A 313 -4.66 20.39 14.15
N GLN A 314 -3.57 19.79 13.65
CA GLN A 314 -3.06 20.04 12.30
C GLN A 314 -4.00 19.56 11.19
N MET A 315 -4.81 18.52 11.42
CA MET A 315 -5.79 18.07 10.42
C MET A 315 -6.82 19.18 10.10
N GLY A 316 -7.09 20.09 11.05
CA GLY A 316 -8.07 21.17 10.91
C GLY A 316 -9.51 20.64 10.92
N MET A 317 -10.11 20.54 9.75
CA MET A 317 -11.46 20.02 9.59
C MET A 317 -11.47 18.48 9.47
N PRO A 318 -12.45 17.78 10.04
CA PRO A 318 -12.51 16.32 10.07
C PRO A 318 -12.82 15.69 8.71
N GLU A 319 -13.30 16.48 7.76
CA GLU A 319 -13.56 16.04 6.41
C GLU A 319 -12.25 15.61 5.73
N ARG A 320 -12.32 14.52 4.99
CA ARG A 320 -11.17 14.00 4.24
C ARG A 320 -9.94 13.68 5.10
N PHE A 321 -10.18 13.20 6.33
CA PHE A 321 -9.11 12.76 7.22
C PHE A 321 -9.39 11.40 7.85
N ILE A 322 -8.42 10.50 7.78
CA ILE A 322 -8.43 9.18 8.41
C ILE A 322 -7.10 9.03 9.16
N MET A 323 -7.17 8.70 10.46
CA MET A 323 -6.01 8.25 11.22
C MET A 323 -5.76 6.79 10.93
N GLY A 324 -4.54 6.40 10.59
CA GLY A 324 -4.20 5.01 10.26
C GLY A 324 -2.95 4.51 10.97
N ILE A 325 -2.88 3.20 11.08
CA ILE A 325 -1.69 2.44 11.46
C ILE A 325 -1.39 1.49 10.30
N THR A 326 -0.33 1.75 9.59
CA THR A 326 0.08 0.97 8.40
C THR A 326 1.39 0.22 8.62
N GLU A 327 2.17 0.62 9.63
CA GLU A 327 3.45 0.03 10.01
C GLU A 327 3.35 -0.90 11.22
N ASP A 328 4.39 -1.69 11.43
CA ASP A 328 4.48 -2.58 12.59
C ASP A 328 4.77 -1.81 13.87
N ILE A 329 4.12 -2.21 14.95
CA ILE A 329 4.34 -1.69 16.29
C ILE A 329 4.96 -2.82 17.13
N PRO A 330 6.01 -2.56 17.92
CA PRO A 330 6.59 -3.58 18.78
C PRO A 330 5.58 -4.22 19.75
N ALA A 331 5.74 -5.52 19.98
CA ALA A 331 4.78 -6.34 20.73
C ALA A 331 4.58 -5.87 22.18
N ASP A 332 5.56 -5.22 22.78
CA ASP A 332 5.57 -4.76 24.16
C ASP A 332 4.90 -3.38 24.37
N CYS A 333 4.65 -2.62 23.30
CA CYS A 333 4.10 -1.27 23.44
C CYS A 333 2.75 -1.04 22.72
N TRP A 334 2.37 -1.84 21.72
CA TRP A 334 1.19 -1.56 20.87
C TRP A 334 -0.12 -1.42 21.65
N GLN A 335 -0.32 -2.24 22.73
CA GLN A 335 -1.56 -2.21 23.50
C GLN A 335 -1.79 -0.85 24.18
N LYS A 336 -0.75 -0.30 24.82
CA LYS A 336 -0.81 0.98 25.51
C LYS A 336 -0.86 2.15 24.52
N THR A 337 -0.08 2.08 23.43
CA THR A 337 0.00 3.20 22.47
C THR A 337 -1.25 3.33 21.62
N LEU A 338 -1.82 2.23 21.12
CA LEU A 338 -3.11 2.27 20.41
C LEU A 338 -4.25 2.72 21.31
N SER A 339 -4.25 2.30 22.60
CA SER A 339 -5.24 2.77 23.57
C SER A 339 -5.11 4.29 23.79
N ALA A 340 -3.89 4.81 23.93
CA ALA A 340 -3.65 6.24 24.11
C ALA A 340 -4.11 7.07 22.90
N ILE A 341 -3.80 6.62 21.68
CA ILE A 341 -4.29 7.27 20.44
C ILE A 341 -5.82 7.29 20.44
N ALA A 342 -6.46 6.15 20.65
CA ALA A 342 -7.90 6.00 20.66
C ALA A 342 -8.56 6.90 21.73
N GLU A 343 -8.04 6.89 22.95
CA GLU A 343 -8.55 7.74 24.05
C GLU A 343 -8.44 9.23 23.70
N THR A 344 -7.35 9.66 23.09
CA THR A 344 -7.14 11.05 22.72
C THR A 344 -8.10 11.48 21.62
N MET A 345 -8.23 10.68 20.56
CA MET A 345 -9.13 10.95 19.43
C MET A 345 -10.59 11.02 19.87
N TRP A 346 -11.01 10.22 20.84
CA TRP A 346 -12.42 10.08 21.22
C TRP A 346 -12.83 10.88 22.46
N LYS A 347 -11.87 11.45 23.22
CA LYS A 347 -12.17 12.37 24.33
C LYS A 347 -12.74 13.74 23.90
N ARG A 348 -12.64 14.09 22.62
CA ARG A 348 -13.11 15.38 22.05
C ARG A 348 -14.58 15.35 21.58
N ARG A 349 -15.42 14.63 22.28
CA ARG A 349 -16.88 14.72 22.07
C ARG A 349 -17.53 15.66 23.06
#